data_b37f4aeb0d69be1eb4b50d6ee2567969
#
_entry.id   b37f4aeb0d69be1eb4b50d6ee2567969
#
_cell.length_a   1.000
_cell.length_b   1.000
_cell.length_c   1.000
_cell.angle_alpha   90.00
_cell.angle_beta   90.00
_cell.angle_gamma   90.00
#
_symmetry.space_group_name_H-M   'P 1'
#
loop_
_entity.id
_entity.type
_entity.pdbx_description
1 polymer ?
#
loop_
_entity_poly.entity_id
_entity_poly.type
_entity_poly.pdbx_seq_one_letter_code
_entity_poly.pdbx_strand_id
1 'polypeptide(L)' 'MALQSKYTNAQVEALIAELLAVLDKHQAPTDLSLMVLGNTVSHLLNTRVNPEVKEKLGEQFSKALAQSLR' A
#
# COMPACT_ATOMS: atom_id res chain seq x y z
N MET A 1 10.97 4.87 6.62
CA MET A 1 9.55 4.59 6.57
C MET A 1 8.81 5.12 7.76
N ALA A 2 7.67 5.74 7.53
CA ALA A 2 6.89 6.32 8.62
C ALA A 2 6.26 5.25 9.51
N LEU A 3 5.98 4.09 8.97
CA LEU A 3 5.41 3.00 9.74
C LEU A 3 6.51 2.13 10.33
N GLN A 4 6.44 1.94 11.63
CA GLN A 4 7.31 0.98 12.29
C GLN A 4 6.93 -0.41 11.83
N SER A 5 7.90 -1.19 11.43
CA SER A 5 7.62 -2.52 10.92
C SER A 5 8.49 -3.56 11.59
N LYS A 6 7.87 -4.64 11.99
CA LYS A 6 8.57 -5.82 12.50
C LYS A 6 9.11 -6.69 11.37
N TYR A 7 8.85 -6.30 10.14
CA TYR A 7 9.26 -7.07 8.97
C TYR A 7 10.59 -6.57 8.44
N THR A 8 11.36 -7.45 7.82
CA THR A 8 12.63 -7.09 7.24
C THR A 8 12.46 -6.31 5.95
N ASN A 9 13.47 -5.52 5.60
CA ASN A 9 13.46 -4.83 4.31
C ASN A 9 13.38 -5.82 3.16
N ALA A 10 14.02 -6.98 3.30
CA ALA A 10 13.98 -8.00 2.26
C ALA A 10 12.56 -8.50 2.00
N GLN A 11 11.76 -8.71 3.07
CA GLN A 11 10.38 -9.12 2.92
C GLN A 11 9.55 -8.06 2.21
N VAL A 12 9.73 -6.81 2.61
CA VAL A 12 8.99 -5.69 2.02
C VAL A 12 9.35 -5.53 0.55
N GLU A 13 10.63 -5.55 0.23
CA GLU A 13 11.11 -5.39 -1.14
C GLU A 13 10.65 -6.53 -2.04
N ALA A 14 10.65 -7.76 -1.52
CA ALA A 14 10.18 -8.91 -2.30
C ALA A 14 8.72 -8.77 -2.68
N LEU A 15 7.87 -8.35 -1.73
CA LEU A 15 6.46 -8.14 -2.00
C LEU A 15 6.24 -7.01 -3.02
N ILE A 16 6.97 -5.92 -2.85
CA ILE A 16 6.86 -4.79 -3.79
C ILE A 16 7.25 -5.25 -5.20
N ALA A 17 8.35 -6.00 -5.31
CA ALA A 17 8.81 -6.49 -6.60
C ALA A 17 7.76 -7.37 -7.28
N GLU A 18 7.12 -8.24 -6.50
CA GLU A 18 6.07 -9.10 -7.05
C GLU A 18 4.84 -8.31 -7.47
N LEU A 19 4.45 -7.31 -6.68
CA LEU A 19 3.32 -6.46 -7.05
C LEU A 19 3.60 -5.69 -8.33
N LEU A 20 4.80 -5.13 -8.45
CA LEU A 20 5.18 -4.41 -9.66
C LEU A 20 5.23 -5.34 -10.87
N ALA A 21 5.68 -6.58 -10.67
CA ALA A 21 5.71 -7.57 -11.74
C ALA A 21 4.31 -7.90 -12.24
N VAL A 22 3.33 -7.98 -11.34
CA VAL A 22 1.93 -8.21 -11.72
C VAL A 22 1.41 -7.06 -12.57
N LEU A 23 1.68 -5.82 -12.17
CA LEU A 23 1.25 -4.65 -12.93
C LEU A 23 1.90 -4.63 -14.32
N ASP A 24 3.18 -4.97 -14.40
CA ASP A 24 3.89 -5.05 -15.68
C ASP A 24 3.33 -6.16 -16.56
N LYS A 25 3.02 -7.30 -15.97
CA LYS A 25 2.44 -8.43 -16.71
C LYS A 25 1.14 -8.04 -17.39
N HIS A 26 0.34 -7.23 -16.72
CA HIS A 26 -0.94 -6.76 -17.25
C HIS A 26 -0.80 -5.49 -18.08
N GLN A 27 0.44 -4.99 -18.24
CA GLN A 27 0.71 -3.76 -18.98
C GLN A 27 -0.11 -2.58 -18.46
N ALA A 28 -0.27 -2.51 -17.15
CA ALA A 28 -1.07 -1.49 -16.52
C ALA A 28 -0.38 -0.13 -16.60
N PRO A 29 -1.02 0.89 -17.18
CA PRO A 29 -0.46 2.23 -17.14
C PRO A 29 -0.48 2.80 -15.72
N THR A 30 0.21 3.91 -15.53
CA THR A 30 0.40 4.48 -14.20
C THR A 30 -0.91 4.79 -13.48
N ASP A 31 -1.86 5.40 -14.17
CA ASP A 31 -3.13 5.76 -13.56
C ASP A 31 -3.92 4.54 -13.13
N LEU A 32 -3.95 3.49 -13.96
CA LEU A 32 -4.60 2.25 -13.59
C LEU A 32 -3.89 1.58 -12.40
N SER A 33 -2.57 1.59 -12.42
CA SER A 33 -1.78 1.02 -11.32
C SER A 33 -2.09 1.71 -10.00
N LEU A 34 -2.15 3.04 -10.00
CA LEU A 34 -2.47 3.79 -8.79
C LEU A 34 -3.88 3.52 -8.31
N MET A 35 -4.84 3.42 -9.24
CA MET A 35 -6.21 3.09 -8.89
C MET A 35 -6.32 1.71 -8.23
N VAL A 36 -5.67 0.73 -8.82
CA VAL A 36 -5.70 -0.65 -8.30
C VAL A 36 -5.05 -0.72 -6.93
N LEU A 37 -3.89 -0.10 -6.77
CA LEU A 37 -3.20 -0.13 -5.48
C LEU A 37 -3.98 0.62 -4.41
N GLY A 38 -4.58 1.76 -4.76
CA GLY A 38 -5.43 2.50 -3.83
C GLY A 38 -6.64 1.70 -3.41
N ASN A 39 -7.31 1.07 -4.35
CA ASN A 39 -8.48 0.23 -4.04
C ASN A 39 -8.08 -0.99 -3.21
N THR A 40 -6.88 -1.51 -3.41
CA THR A 40 -6.37 -2.61 -2.60
C THR A 40 -6.17 -2.17 -1.14
N VAL A 41 -5.62 -0.97 -0.94
CA VAL A 41 -5.49 -0.41 0.41
C VAL A 41 -6.87 -0.27 1.06
N SER A 42 -7.83 0.29 0.35
CA SER A 42 -9.20 0.44 0.85
C SER A 42 -9.80 -0.92 1.23
N HIS A 43 -9.59 -1.91 0.38
CA HIS A 43 -10.09 -3.26 0.65
C HIS A 43 -9.51 -3.83 1.94
N LEU A 44 -8.20 -3.68 2.13
CA LEU A 44 -7.54 -4.16 3.33
C LEU A 44 -8.06 -3.45 4.58
N LEU A 45 -8.24 -2.14 4.50
CA LEU A 45 -8.75 -1.37 5.63
C LEU A 45 -10.20 -1.73 5.96
N ASN A 46 -11.00 -2.02 4.95
CA ASN A 46 -12.40 -2.35 5.15
C ASN A 46 -12.63 -3.79 5.62
N THR A 47 -11.73 -4.71 5.30
CA THR A 47 -11.94 -6.12 5.58
C THR A 47 -11.07 -6.69 6.68
N ARG A 48 -9.91 -6.07 6.95
CA ARG A 48 -8.93 -6.63 7.91
C ARG A 48 -8.61 -5.72 9.08
N VAL A 49 -9.29 -4.60 9.17
CA VAL A 49 -9.05 -3.63 10.24
C VAL A 49 -10.34 -3.37 10.98
N ASN A 50 -10.24 -3.27 12.30
CA ASN A 50 -11.39 -2.96 13.15
C ASN A 50 -11.96 -1.59 12.74
N PRO A 51 -13.30 -1.48 12.56
CA PRO A 51 -13.90 -0.20 12.17
C PRO A 51 -13.53 0.98 13.06
N GLU A 52 -13.27 0.72 14.33
CA GLU A 52 -12.95 1.80 15.28
C GLU A 52 -11.61 2.46 14.99
N VAL A 53 -10.69 1.77 14.35
CA VAL A 53 -9.35 2.30 14.05
C VAL A 53 -9.12 2.50 12.56
N LYS A 54 -10.08 2.13 11.73
CA LYS A 54 -9.92 2.15 10.29
C LYS A 54 -9.57 3.53 9.74
N GLU A 55 -10.31 4.55 10.15
CA GLU A 55 -10.07 5.90 9.66
C GLU A 55 -8.71 6.43 10.11
N LYS A 56 -8.36 6.17 11.36
CA LYS A 56 -7.08 6.63 11.88
C LYS A 56 -5.92 5.97 11.16
N LEU A 57 -6.03 4.67 10.90
CA LEU A 57 -4.99 3.95 10.18
C LEU A 57 -4.88 4.44 8.73
N GLY A 58 -6.02 4.73 8.10
CA GLY A 58 -6.04 5.32 6.77
C GLY A 58 -5.36 6.68 6.72
N GLU A 59 -5.58 7.53 7.74
CA GLU A 59 -4.91 8.81 7.84
C GLU A 59 -3.40 8.65 7.99
N GLN A 60 -2.98 7.73 8.83
CA GLN A 60 -1.55 7.46 9.03
C GLN A 60 -0.91 6.97 7.75
N PHE A 61 -1.61 6.11 7.02
CA PHE A 61 -1.12 5.61 5.74
C PHE A 61 -0.97 6.76 4.74
N SER A 62 -1.97 7.62 4.65
CA SER A 62 -1.94 8.77 3.73
C SER A 62 -0.75 9.68 4.03
N LYS A 63 -0.49 9.94 5.29
CA LYS A 63 0.64 10.78 5.69
C LYS A 63 1.96 10.13 5.34
N ALA A 64 2.08 8.83 5.60
CA ALA A 64 3.29 8.09 5.27
C ALA A 64 3.55 8.12 3.78
N LEU A 65 2.50 7.93 2.99
CA LEU A 65 2.61 7.98 1.53
C LEU A 65 3.09 9.35 1.07
N ALA A 66 2.47 10.42 1.58
CA ALA A 66 2.84 11.78 1.20
C ALA A 66 4.30 12.07 1.55
N GLN A 67 4.74 11.62 2.72
CA GLN A 67 6.12 11.82 3.16
C GLN A 67 7.12 11.05 2.29
N SER A 68 6.72 9.89 1.78
CA SER A 68 7.60 9.09 0.95
C SER A 68 7.87 9.69 -0.42
N LEU A 69 7.09 10.70 -0.81
CA LEU A 69 7.23 11.38 -2.09
C LEU A 69 8.20 12.56 -2.04
N ARG A 70 8.79 12.84 -0.90
CA ARG A 70 9.71 13.95 -0.74
C ARG A 70 11.14 13.57 -0.99
#